data_d47e85c0d61ec521d06efd4bc186844f
#
_entry.id   d47e85c0d61ec521d06efd4bc186844f
#
_cell.length_a   1.000
_cell.length_b   1.000
_cell.length_c   1.000
_cell.angle_alpha   90.00
_cell.angle_beta   90.00
_cell.angle_gamma   90.00
#
_symmetry.space_group_name_H-M   'P 1'
#
loop_
_entity.id
_entity.type
_entity.pdbx_description
1 polymer ?
#
loop_
_entity_poly.entity_id
_entity_poly.type
_entity_poly.pdbx_seq_one_letter_code
_entity_poly.pdbx_strand_id
1 'polypeptide(L)'
;HDPVSYFTRQQPERGDPALRVDLPQRSYFFASEAHRALFIADPARYEPQYGGFCASGAAYAIKLGSDPTSWAVHEGRLFIFGDVLGRTAWMLDPAWNVRHADTLWPSVRDTGWRAASLAAYTAKVAHYKTGAQVRAEWTARHPGGTYPDYDPGGMLTNLFLKQPGWRAAEGFGQPALGFPR
;
A
#
# COMPACT_ATOMS: atom_id res chain seq x y z
N HIS A 1 -2.00 -12.39 0.77
CA HIS A 1 -0.57 -12.60 1.00
C HIS A 1 -0.30 -12.69 2.50
N ASP A 2 0.77 -13.39 2.82
CA ASP A 2 1.27 -13.57 4.17
C ASP A 2 1.95 -12.29 4.67
N PRO A 3 1.42 -11.62 5.71
CA PRO A 3 1.99 -10.36 6.18
C PRO A 3 3.36 -10.51 6.85
N VAL A 4 3.70 -11.70 7.35
CA VAL A 4 5.00 -11.98 7.99
C VAL A 4 6.11 -12.11 6.94
N SER A 5 5.77 -12.58 5.73
CA SER A 5 6.75 -12.80 4.66
C SER A 5 7.50 -11.53 4.25
N TYR A 6 6.86 -10.38 4.31
CA TYR A 6 7.50 -9.08 4.02
C TYR A 6 8.68 -8.77 4.95
N PHE A 7 8.61 -9.23 6.19
CA PHE A 7 9.67 -9.03 7.18
C PHE A 7 10.72 -10.12 7.16
N THR A 8 10.31 -11.36 6.98
CA THR A 8 11.20 -12.54 7.10
C THR A 8 11.87 -12.91 5.79
N ARG A 9 11.17 -12.71 4.67
CA ARG A 9 11.63 -13.07 3.31
C ARG A 9 11.91 -11.87 2.43
N GLN A 10 11.50 -10.66 2.86
CA GLN A 10 11.57 -9.43 2.07
C GLN A 10 10.89 -9.57 0.70
N GLN A 11 9.80 -10.31 0.67
CA GLN A 11 8.97 -10.50 -0.53
C GLN A 11 7.55 -10.93 -0.13
N PRO A 12 6.55 -10.62 -0.96
CA PRO A 12 5.19 -11.10 -0.75
C PRO A 12 5.08 -12.59 -1.06
N GLU A 13 4.70 -13.40 -0.09
CA GLU A 13 4.36 -14.80 -0.29
C GLU A 13 2.85 -14.99 -0.27
N ARG A 14 2.35 -15.94 -1.06
CA ARG A 14 0.93 -16.28 -1.04
C ARG A 14 0.64 -17.11 0.21
N GLY A 15 -0.35 -16.69 0.99
CA GLY A 15 -0.80 -17.47 2.14
C GLY A 15 -1.67 -18.66 1.73
N ASP A 16 -1.56 -19.75 2.51
CA ASP A 16 -2.42 -20.93 2.40
C ASP A 16 -3.73 -20.66 3.15
N PRO A 17 -4.91 -20.86 2.54
CA PRO A 17 -6.20 -20.74 3.23
C PRO A 17 -6.35 -21.64 4.46
N ALA A 18 -5.64 -22.78 4.53
CA ALA A 18 -5.62 -23.66 5.70
C ALA A 18 -4.88 -23.03 6.90
N LEU A 19 -3.95 -22.12 6.65
CA LEU A 19 -3.17 -21.40 7.66
C LEU A 19 -3.76 -20.01 7.90
N ARG A 20 -4.93 -19.95 8.50
CA ARG A 20 -5.71 -18.72 8.68
C ARG A 20 -5.68 -18.24 10.13
N VAL A 21 -5.70 -16.92 10.29
CA VAL A 21 -6.02 -16.22 11.54
C VAL A 21 -7.09 -15.18 11.26
N ASP A 22 -8.16 -15.21 12.04
CA ASP A 22 -9.25 -14.24 11.95
C ASP A 22 -9.12 -13.20 13.06
N LEU A 23 -9.08 -11.94 12.69
CA LEU A 23 -9.28 -10.80 13.56
C LEU A 23 -10.66 -10.18 13.29
N PRO A 24 -11.20 -9.33 14.17
CA PRO A 24 -12.58 -8.85 14.08
C PRO A 24 -12.98 -8.25 12.73
N GLN A 25 -12.03 -7.66 11.99
CA GLN A 25 -12.31 -6.98 10.73
C GLN A 25 -11.63 -7.62 9.51
N ARG A 26 -10.77 -8.63 9.70
CA ARG A 26 -9.92 -9.18 8.65
C ARG A 26 -9.49 -10.59 8.93
N SER A 27 -9.22 -11.31 7.84
CA SER A 27 -8.57 -12.62 7.88
C SER A 27 -7.19 -12.53 7.24
N TYR A 28 -6.23 -13.15 7.86
CA TYR A 28 -4.87 -13.28 7.36
C TYR A 28 -4.56 -14.74 7.04
N PHE A 29 -3.81 -14.96 5.97
CA PHE A 29 -3.40 -16.27 5.49
C PHE A 29 -1.88 -16.33 5.45
N PHE A 30 -1.30 -17.43 5.91
CA PHE A 30 0.16 -17.55 6.10
C PHE A 30 0.74 -18.62 5.18
N ALA A 31 1.98 -18.43 4.75
CA ALA A 31 2.69 -19.37 3.92
C ALA A 31 3.25 -20.56 4.73
N SER A 32 3.32 -20.45 6.06
CA SER A 32 3.79 -21.49 6.95
C SER A 32 3.20 -21.37 8.36
N GLU A 33 3.20 -22.48 9.10
CA GLU A 33 2.83 -22.46 10.53
C GLU A 33 3.78 -21.59 11.36
N ALA A 34 5.06 -21.51 10.99
CA ALA A 34 6.01 -20.63 11.66
C ALA A 34 5.61 -19.14 11.51
N HIS A 35 5.21 -18.70 10.32
CA HIS A 35 4.73 -17.34 10.10
C HIS A 35 3.42 -17.09 10.83
N ARG A 36 2.50 -18.06 10.81
CA ARG A 36 1.23 -17.98 11.57
C ARG A 36 1.49 -17.79 13.07
N ALA A 37 2.42 -18.55 13.63
CA ALA A 37 2.79 -18.44 15.05
C ALA A 37 3.41 -17.07 15.39
N LEU A 38 4.29 -16.55 14.54
CA LEU A 38 4.86 -15.21 14.68
C LEU A 38 3.78 -14.12 14.67
N PHE A 39 2.81 -14.22 13.77
CA PHE A 39 1.71 -13.29 13.70
C PHE A 39 0.81 -13.34 14.94
N ILE A 40 0.47 -14.54 15.43
CA ILE A 40 -0.35 -14.72 16.63
C ILE A 40 0.34 -14.11 17.86
N ALA A 41 1.67 -14.24 17.94
CA ALA A 41 2.45 -13.69 19.07
C ALA A 41 2.46 -12.16 19.09
N ASP A 42 2.49 -11.50 17.94
CA ASP A 42 2.49 -10.04 17.83
C ASP A 42 1.82 -9.58 16.52
N PRO A 43 0.48 -9.58 16.44
CA PRO A 43 -0.23 -9.16 15.23
C PRO A 43 0.09 -7.72 14.84
N ALA A 44 0.21 -6.82 15.82
CA ALA A 44 0.43 -5.39 15.56
C ALA A 44 1.72 -5.10 14.78
N ARG A 45 2.73 -5.94 14.98
CA ARG A 45 4.01 -5.87 14.26
C ARG A 45 3.87 -6.13 12.76
N TYR A 46 2.99 -7.07 12.39
CA TYR A 46 2.92 -7.61 11.03
C TYR A 46 1.73 -7.08 10.24
N GLU A 47 0.73 -6.53 10.91
CA GLU A 47 -0.43 -5.96 10.21
C GLU A 47 -0.02 -4.81 9.28
N PRO A 48 -0.49 -4.84 8.01
CA PRO A 48 -0.25 -3.70 7.12
C PRO A 48 -0.94 -2.45 7.66
N GLN A 49 -0.22 -1.35 7.63
CA GLN A 49 -0.74 -0.07 8.06
C GLN A 49 -1.97 0.35 7.23
N TYR A 50 -2.77 1.21 7.79
CA TYR A 50 -3.97 1.77 7.16
C TYR A 50 -4.93 0.69 6.62
N GLY A 51 -4.98 -0.42 7.34
CA GLY A 51 -5.85 -1.52 6.95
C GLY A 51 -5.50 -2.20 5.64
N GLY A 52 -4.26 -2.11 5.19
CA GLY A 52 -3.83 -2.65 3.90
C GLY A 52 -4.34 -1.86 2.69
N PHE A 53 -4.95 -0.69 2.89
CA PHE A 53 -5.21 0.25 1.80
C PHE A 53 -3.91 0.92 1.34
N CYS A 54 -3.93 1.54 0.17
CA CYS A 54 -2.78 2.25 -0.38
C CYS A 54 -2.27 3.32 0.59
N ALA A 55 -1.03 3.15 1.08
CA ALA A 55 -0.44 4.07 2.06
C ALA A 55 -0.24 5.48 1.49
N SER A 56 0.04 5.62 0.18
CA SER A 56 0.07 6.94 -0.47
C SER A 56 -1.29 7.61 -0.44
N GLY A 57 -2.36 6.86 -0.66
CA GLY A 57 -3.72 7.39 -0.55
C GLY A 57 -4.05 7.84 0.87
N ALA A 58 -3.62 7.06 1.88
CA ALA A 58 -3.86 7.39 3.28
C ALA A 58 -3.28 8.75 3.69
N ALA A 59 -2.12 9.14 3.15
CA ALA A 59 -1.52 10.46 3.39
C ALA A 59 -2.36 11.65 2.87
N TYR A 60 -3.37 11.35 2.06
CA TYR A 60 -4.33 12.32 1.53
C TYR A 60 -5.77 12.08 1.98
N ALA A 61 -5.97 11.29 3.03
CA ALA A 61 -7.29 10.85 3.52
C ALA A 61 -8.10 10.06 2.47
N ILE A 62 -7.44 9.36 1.54
CA ILE A 62 -8.08 8.61 0.46
C ILE A 62 -7.88 7.11 0.69
N LYS A 63 -8.98 6.36 0.69
CA LYS A 63 -8.93 4.90 0.67
C LYS A 63 -8.84 4.42 -0.79
N LEU A 64 -7.67 3.96 -1.20
CA LEU A 64 -7.46 3.33 -2.51
C LEU A 64 -7.15 1.85 -2.34
N GLY A 65 -7.52 1.06 -3.33
CA GLY A 65 -7.12 -0.33 -3.41
C GLY A 65 -5.60 -0.48 -3.41
N SER A 66 -5.12 -1.64 -3.05
CA SER A 66 -3.69 -1.93 -2.92
C SER A 66 -3.29 -3.19 -3.67
N ASP A 67 -2.03 -3.22 -4.08
CA ASP A 67 -1.36 -4.36 -4.70
C ASP A 67 -0.32 -4.90 -3.72
N PRO A 68 -0.47 -6.12 -3.20
CA PRO A 68 0.46 -6.71 -2.25
C PRO A 68 1.91 -6.81 -2.76
N THR A 69 2.12 -6.76 -4.08
CA THR A 69 3.46 -6.78 -4.67
C THR A 69 4.14 -5.42 -4.65
N SER A 70 3.38 -4.35 -4.37
CA SER A 70 3.89 -2.99 -4.22
C SER A 70 3.88 -2.59 -2.74
N TRP A 71 5.00 -2.70 -2.06
CA TRP A 71 5.12 -2.59 -0.61
C TRP A 71 6.42 -1.93 -0.16
N ALA A 72 6.46 -1.53 1.10
CA ALA A 72 7.69 -1.16 1.82
C ALA A 72 7.56 -1.50 3.30
N VAL A 73 8.67 -1.86 3.92
CA VAL A 73 8.82 -1.82 5.38
C VAL A 73 9.65 -0.58 5.72
N HIS A 74 9.08 0.30 6.53
CA HIS A 74 9.73 1.53 6.96
C HIS A 74 9.54 1.68 8.47
N GLU A 75 10.65 1.85 9.20
CA GLU A 75 10.65 1.91 10.66
C GLU A 75 9.87 0.75 11.34
N GLY A 76 10.05 -0.48 10.80
CA GLY A 76 9.40 -1.68 11.32
C GLY A 76 7.91 -1.80 11.03
N ARG A 77 7.32 -0.91 10.24
CA ARG A 77 5.91 -0.90 9.83
C ARG A 77 5.76 -1.32 8.37
N LEU A 78 4.77 -2.14 8.06
CA LEU A 78 4.47 -2.60 6.72
C LEU A 78 3.47 -1.66 6.03
N PHE A 79 3.85 -1.16 4.87
CA PHE A 79 3.02 -0.32 4.01
C PHE A 79 2.79 -1.01 2.67
N ILE A 80 1.53 -1.01 2.22
CA ILE A 80 1.14 -1.56 0.92
C ILE A 80 0.66 -0.39 0.05
N PHE A 81 0.93 -0.44 -1.25
CA PHE A 81 0.60 0.63 -2.19
C PHE A 81 -0.36 0.13 -3.27
N GLY A 82 -1.07 1.04 -3.90
CA GLY A 82 -1.96 0.72 -5.02
C GLY A 82 -1.23 0.23 -6.25
N ASP A 83 0.00 0.73 -6.43
CA ASP A 83 0.88 0.39 -7.54
C ASP A 83 2.29 0.94 -7.30
N VAL A 84 3.17 0.73 -8.27
CA VAL A 84 4.54 1.19 -8.23
C VAL A 84 4.67 2.72 -8.20
N LEU A 85 3.76 3.45 -8.86
CA LEU A 85 3.80 4.92 -8.87
C LEU A 85 3.44 5.48 -7.49
N GLY A 86 2.44 4.89 -6.83
CA GLY A 86 2.09 5.22 -5.45
C GLY A 86 3.25 4.95 -4.49
N ARG A 87 3.93 3.81 -4.63
CA ARG A 87 5.15 3.52 -3.87
C ARG A 87 6.25 4.53 -4.15
N THR A 88 6.53 4.83 -5.42
CA THR A 88 7.57 5.79 -5.82
C THR A 88 7.32 7.17 -5.25
N ALA A 89 6.08 7.66 -5.32
CA ALA A 89 5.69 8.93 -4.73
C ALA A 89 5.89 8.95 -3.21
N TRP A 90 5.49 7.87 -2.53
CA TRP A 90 5.61 7.75 -1.08
C TRP A 90 7.07 7.72 -0.63
N MET A 91 7.93 7.04 -1.39
CA MET A 91 9.37 6.92 -1.09
C MET A 91 10.15 8.23 -1.27
N LEU A 92 9.57 9.27 -1.86
CA LEU A 92 10.19 10.60 -1.92
C LEU A 92 10.31 11.24 -0.52
N ASP A 93 9.35 11.02 0.35
CA ASP A 93 9.39 11.49 1.74
C ASP A 93 8.55 10.56 2.64
N PRO A 94 9.07 9.39 3.02
CA PRO A 94 8.34 8.44 3.85
C PRO A 94 7.90 9.02 5.19
N ALA A 95 8.78 9.77 5.86
CA ALA A 95 8.50 10.33 7.17
C ALA A 95 7.33 11.34 7.11
N TRP A 96 7.29 12.18 6.09
CA TRP A 96 6.19 13.11 5.87
C TRP A 96 4.87 12.35 5.60
N ASN A 97 4.92 11.35 4.71
CA ASN A 97 3.75 10.55 4.34
C ASN A 97 3.17 9.80 5.54
N VAL A 98 4.04 9.21 6.37
CA VAL A 98 3.62 8.52 7.61
C VAL A 98 2.93 9.48 8.56
N ARG A 99 3.54 10.65 8.87
CA ARG A 99 2.92 11.62 9.78
C ARG A 99 1.54 12.08 9.31
N HIS A 100 1.39 12.38 8.01
CA HIS A 100 0.12 12.82 7.45
C HIS A 100 -0.93 11.70 7.45
N ALA A 101 -0.53 10.50 7.04
CA ALA A 101 -1.42 9.37 7.05
C ALA A 101 -1.87 8.99 8.48
N ASP A 102 -0.97 8.97 9.45
CA ASP A 102 -1.32 8.69 10.85
C ASP A 102 -2.30 9.73 11.43
N THR A 103 -2.17 11.00 11.00
CA THR A 103 -3.09 12.07 11.40
C THR A 103 -4.47 11.94 10.72
N LEU A 104 -4.50 11.62 9.44
CA LEU A 104 -5.73 11.64 8.63
C LEU A 104 -6.49 10.31 8.67
N TRP A 105 -5.79 9.17 8.83
CA TRP A 105 -6.39 7.85 8.80
C TRP A 105 -7.54 7.63 9.80
N PRO A 106 -7.46 8.08 11.06
CA PRO A 106 -8.56 7.91 12.01
C PRO A 106 -9.90 8.47 11.51
N SER A 107 -9.88 9.56 10.73
CA SER A 107 -11.10 10.18 10.21
C SER A 107 -11.76 9.40 9.06
N VAL A 108 -11.02 8.50 8.41
CA VAL A 108 -11.50 7.78 7.22
C VAL A 108 -11.56 6.26 7.39
N ARG A 109 -10.90 5.71 8.42
CA ARG A 109 -10.78 4.25 8.59
C ARG A 109 -12.13 3.53 8.62
N ASP A 110 -13.13 4.12 9.26
CA ASP A 110 -14.46 3.53 9.48
C ASP A 110 -15.49 4.00 8.44
N THR A 111 -15.10 4.87 7.49
CA THR A 111 -15.98 5.34 6.42
C THR A 111 -15.99 4.36 5.24
N GLY A 112 -17.10 4.31 4.51
CA GLY A 112 -17.20 3.59 3.25
C GLY A 112 -16.16 4.10 2.25
N TRP A 113 -15.26 3.20 1.81
CA TRP A 113 -14.07 3.60 1.07
C TRP A 113 -14.33 4.36 -0.23
N ARG A 114 -15.44 4.07 -0.94
CA ARG A 114 -15.79 4.74 -2.20
C ARG A 114 -16.24 6.20 -2.00
N ALA A 115 -17.14 6.43 -1.05
CA ALA A 115 -17.68 7.76 -0.81
C ALA A 115 -16.64 8.71 -0.22
N ALA A 116 -15.86 8.24 0.76
CA ALA A 116 -14.78 9.01 1.36
C ALA A 116 -13.70 9.36 0.34
N SER A 117 -13.32 8.41 -0.52
CA SER A 117 -12.32 8.62 -1.57
C SER A 117 -12.78 9.66 -2.60
N LEU A 118 -14.04 9.61 -3.02
CA LEU A 118 -14.57 10.59 -3.97
C LEU A 118 -14.58 12.01 -3.37
N ALA A 119 -15.01 12.17 -2.12
CA ALA A 119 -14.99 13.45 -1.43
C ALA A 119 -13.57 14.02 -1.30
N ALA A 120 -12.60 13.20 -0.91
CA ALA A 120 -11.20 13.62 -0.78
C ALA A 120 -10.56 13.98 -2.13
N TYR A 121 -10.87 13.24 -3.20
CA TYR A 121 -10.41 13.57 -4.55
C TYR A 121 -10.91 14.92 -5.05
N THR A 122 -12.16 15.26 -4.74
CA THR A 122 -12.76 16.54 -5.14
C THR A 122 -12.29 17.70 -4.27
N ALA A 123 -12.07 17.47 -2.98
CA ALA A 123 -11.66 18.49 -2.03
C ALA A 123 -10.20 18.94 -2.18
N LYS A 124 -9.35 18.17 -2.87
CA LYS A 124 -7.90 18.40 -3.03
C LYS A 124 -7.22 18.85 -1.74
N VAL A 125 -6.71 17.92 -0.97
CA VAL A 125 -5.90 18.31 0.20
C VAL A 125 -4.75 19.23 -0.21
N ALA A 126 -4.42 20.19 0.62
CA ALA A 126 -3.53 21.31 0.29
C ALA A 126 -2.11 20.89 -0.16
N HIS A 127 -1.68 19.67 0.16
CA HIS A 127 -0.35 19.15 -0.16
C HIS A 127 -0.36 18.08 -1.29
N TYR A 128 -1.48 17.93 -2.00
CA TYR A 128 -1.58 16.97 -3.08
C TYR A 128 -0.61 17.29 -4.22
N LYS A 129 0.23 16.33 -4.58
CA LYS A 129 1.11 16.40 -5.74
C LYS A 129 0.51 15.62 -6.89
N THR A 130 0.48 16.23 -8.06
CA THR A 130 0.11 15.55 -9.31
C THR A 130 1.18 14.54 -9.72
N GLY A 131 0.83 13.56 -10.54
CA GLY A 131 1.80 12.59 -11.08
C GLY A 131 2.97 13.26 -11.81
N ALA A 132 2.72 14.37 -12.53
CA ALA A 132 3.77 15.14 -13.19
C ALA A 132 4.76 15.78 -12.21
N GLN A 133 4.26 16.34 -11.11
CA GLN A 133 5.10 16.91 -10.05
C GLN A 133 5.94 15.82 -9.35
N VAL A 134 5.33 14.66 -9.05
CA VAL A 134 6.04 13.51 -8.47
C VAL A 134 7.14 13.02 -9.41
N ARG A 135 6.85 12.88 -10.72
CA ARG A 135 7.84 12.46 -11.73
C ARG A 135 9.01 13.46 -11.80
N ALA A 136 8.73 14.75 -11.84
CA ALA A 136 9.76 15.79 -11.89
C ALA A 136 10.66 15.76 -10.65
N GLU A 137 10.08 15.67 -9.46
CA GLU A 137 10.81 15.59 -8.20
C GLU A 137 11.67 14.30 -8.12
N TRP A 138 11.10 13.16 -8.50
CA TRP A 138 11.82 11.90 -8.52
C TRP A 138 13.02 11.95 -9.46
N THR A 139 12.82 12.45 -10.69
CA THR A 139 13.89 12.57 -11.69
C THR A 139 15.01 13.48 -11.21
N ALA A 140 14.66 14.59 -10.55
CA ALA A 140 15.65 15.51 -9.98
C ALA A 140 16.49 14.87 -8.87
N ARG A 141 15.88 13.98 -8.06
CA ARG A 141 16.57 13.28 -6.96
C ARG A 141 17.35 12.04 -7.41
N HIS A 142 17.07 11.52 -8.61
CA HIS A 142 17.68 10.30 -9.15
C HIS A 142 18.25 10.55 -10.56
N PRO A 143 19.34 11.34 -10.69
CA PRO A 143 19.95 11.60 -11.99
C PRO A 143 20.38 10.30 -12.68
N GLY A 144 19.93 10.12 -13.92
CA GLY A 144 20.18 8.89 -14.69
C GLY A 144 19.29 7.69 -14.32
N GLY A 145 18.44 7.82 -13.32
CA GLY A 145 17.45 6.80 -12.98
C GLY A 145 16.28 6.75 -13.99
N THR A 146 15.65 5.59 -14.13
CA THR A 146 14.46 5.42 -14.96
C THR A 146 13.21 5.49 -14.09
N TYR A 147 12.39 6.52 -14.30
CA TYR A 147 11.09 6.60 -13.63
C TYR A 147 10.19 5.45 -14.08
N PRO A 148 9.44 4.80 -13.18
CA PRO A 148 8.59 3.69 -13.55
C PRO A 148 7.62 4.04 -14.70
N ASP A 149 7.66 3.26 -15.77
CA ASP A 149 6.67 3.32 -16.86
C ASP A 149 5.52 2.37 -16.50
N TYR A 150 4.44 2.96 -16.03
CA TYR A 150 3.28 2.24 -15.53
C TYR A 150 2.02 3.06 -15.73
N ASP A 151 1.00 2.47 -16.34
CA ASP A 151 -0.33 3.08 -16.45
C ASP A 151 -1.16 2.73 -15.19
N PRO A 152 -1.44 3.70 -14.30
CA PRO A 152 -2.23 3.45 -13.10
C PRO A 152 -3.72 3.23 -13.44
N GLY A 153 -4.13 3.40 -14.68
CA GLY A 153 -5.53 3.50 -15.07
C GLY A 153 -6.19 4.82 -14.67
N GLY A 154 -7.41 5.02 -15.13
CA GLY A 154 -8.17 6.22 -14.82
C GLY A 154 -8.67 6.29 -13.37
N MET A 155 -9.12 7.48 -12.96
CA MET A 155 -9.72 7.71 -11.64
C MET A 155 -10.88 6.74 -11.34
N LEU A 156 -11.73 6.46 -12.32
CA LEU A 156 -12.84 5.51 -12.17
C LEU A 156 -12.35 4.09 -11.88
N THR A 157 -11.32 3.62 -12.58
CA THR A 157 -10.68 2.33 -12.30
C THR A 157 -10.18 2.27 -10.87
N ASN A 158 -9.46 3.31 -10.43
CA ASN A 158 -8.90 3.36 -9.09
C ASN A 158 -9.97 3.41 -7.99
N LEU A 159 -11.08 4.12 -8.22
CA LEU A 159 -12.14 4.27 -7.22
C LEU A 159 -13.12 3.10 -7.18
N PHE A 160 -13.44 2.50 -8.33
CA PHE A 160 -14.55 1.56 -8.42
C PHE A 160 -14.15 0.12 -8.67
N LEU A 161 -13.02 -0.13 -9.30
CA LEU A 161 -12.57 -1.47 -9.63
C LEU A 161 -11.47 -1.99 -8.69
N LYS A 162 -10.53 -1.13 -8.30
CA LYS A 162 -9.44 -1.53 -7.40
C LYS A 162 -9.93 -1.66 -5.96
N GLN A 163 -9.74 -2.82 -5.38
CA GLN A 163 -9.92 -3.09 -3.93
C GLN A 163 -8.57 -3.56 -3.37
N PRO A 164 -8.41 -3.62 -2.03
CA PRO A 164 -7.19 -4.17 -1.44
C PRO A 164 -6.83 -5.54 -2.04
N GLY A 165 -5.66 -5.66 -2.63
CA GLY A 165 -5.18 -6.90 -3.25
C GLY A 165 -5.81 -7.26 -4.61
N TRP A 166 -6.50 -6.36 -5.28
CA TRP A 166 -7.21 -6.63 -6.52
C TRP A 166 -6.31 -7.19 -7.64
N ARG A 167 -5.08 -6.68 -7.80
CA ARG A 167 -4.15 -7.17 -8.82
C ARG A 167 -3.65 -8.58 -8.52
N ALA A 168 -3.48 -8.90 -7.26
CA ALA A 168 -3.10 -10.25 -6.87
C ALA A 168 -4.20 -11.27 -7.22
N ALA A 169 -5.47 -10.88 -7.15
CA ALA A 169 -6.60 -11.71 -7.54
C ALA A 169 -6.68 -11.93 -9.06
N GLU A 170 -6.26 -10.93 -9.86
CA GLU A 170 -6.27 -10.99 -11.32
C GLU A 170 -5.01 -11.64 -11.92
N GLY A 171 -4.02 -11.98 -11.10
CA GLY A 171 -2.76 -12.56 -11.57
C GLY A 171 -1.82 -11.54 -12.26
N PHE A 172 -2.14 -10.27 -12.22
CA PHE A 172 -1.26 -9.21 -12.73
C PHE A 172 -0.12 -8.96 -11.73
N GLY A 173 0.97 -9.70 -11.88
CA GLY A 173 2.22 -9.36 -11.22
C GLY A 173 2.72 -8.00 -11.71
N GLN A 174 3.14 -7.14 -10.79
CA GLN A 174 3.90 -5.96 -11.19
C GLN A 174 5.24 -6.39 -11.78
N PRO A 175 5.73 -5.76 -12.86
CA PRO A 175 7.07 -6.02 -13.32
C PRO A 175 8.04 -5.82 -12.15
N ALA A 176 9.00 -6.72 -12.02
CA ALA A 176 10.07 -6.62 -11.04
C ALA A 176 10.85 -5.32 -11.33
N LEU A 177 10.41 -4.23 -10.75
CA LEU A 177 11.10 -2.96 -10.85
C LEU A 177 12.23 -3.00 -9.85
N GLY A 178 13.46 -2.90 -10.36
CA GLY A 178 14.68 -2.85 -9.58
C GLY A 178 14.73 -1.59 -8.73
N PHE A 179 13.90 -1.53 -7.69
CA PHE A 179 14.10 -0.53 -6.65
C PHE A 179 15.29 -0.95 -5.80
N PRO A 180 16.20 -0.02 -5.49
CA PRO A 180 17.22 -0.29 -4.50
C PRO A 180 16.52 -0.66 -3.17
N ARG A 181 17.04 -1.70 -2.56
CA ARG A 181 16.62 -2.21 -1.25
C ARG A 181 16.93 -1.21 -0.17
#